data_9b18cb617c9ffd06750812ce43c81299
#
_entry.id   9b18cb617c9ffd06750812ce43c81299
#
_cell.length_a   1.000
_cell.length_b   1.000
_cell.length_c   1.000
_cell.angle_alpha   90.00
_cell.angle_beta   90.00
_cell.angle_gamma   90.00
#
_symmetry.space_group_name_H-M   'P 1'
#
loop_
_entity.id
_entity.type
_entity.pdbx_description
1 polymer ?
#
loop_
_entity_poly.entity_id
_entity_poly.type
_entity_poly.pdbx_seq_one_letter_code
_entity_poly.pdbx_strand_id
1 'polypeptide(L)'
;MDHPVPHMDPRPESPPMPVSSPPKPTPRFSRRAWAWSAVGAVVTLGVLAAMVRVDRSARGQVLLQQGEWVDVPAPTAGRVMSVDVGLSQPVKAGQVVARLETATGAAEVVAPLEAMVGRVAVTKGAQVEAGQLVAALMNRNVLPSLNVLFPEEYRSELAPGMTLEFQLPDMPQPLETVIEQVEGPEESLQFAKVQRRAEAYPKGAVLIRAHVPARTYERGGKKRVYQDGESGRASVRLGTQRLLVSWFPGLRDALP
;
A
#
# COMPACT_ATOMS: atom_id res chain seq x y z
N MET A 1 31.32 -28.93 -118.33
CA MET A 1 31.83 -29.46 -117.09
C MET A 1 31.71 -28.40 -116.07
N ASP A 2 30.54 -28.38 -115.45
CA ASP A 2 30.16 -27.37 -114.44
C ASP A 2 30.52 -27.93 -113.04
N HIS A 3 31.27 -27.10 -112.31
CA HIS A 3 31.50 -27.27 -110.91
C HIS A 3 30.57 -26.34 -110.10
N PRO A 4 29.75 -26.88 -109.22
CA PRO A 4 28.95 -26.03 -108.42
C PRO A 4 29.75 -25.43 -107.22
N VAL A 5 29.56 -24.11 -107.03
CA VAL A 5 30.10 -23.30 -105.92
C VAL A 5 29.37 -23.68 -104.61
N PRO A 6 30.04 -23.90 -103.51
CA PRO A 6 29.39 -24.17 -102.25
C PRO A 6 28.76 -22.88 -101.66
N HIS A 7 27.52 -22.99 -101.30
CA HIS A 7 26.70 -22.01 -100.58
C HIS A 7 27.24 -21.82 -99.18
N MET A 8 27.66 -20.56 -98.86
CA MET A 8 28.12 -20.18 -97.52
C MET A 8 26.90 -19.75 -96.72
N ASP A 9 26.58 -20.54 -95.72
CA ASP A 9 25.54 -20.24 -94.73
C ASP A 9 25.90 -18.99 -93.92
N PRO A 10 24.96 -18.09 -93.65
CA PRO A 10 25.22 -16.94 -92.78
C PRO A 10 25.32 -17.36 -91.34
N ARG A 11 26.39 -16.93 -90.65
CA ARG A 11 26.58 -17.11 -89.19
C ARG A 11 25.36 -16.59 -88.41
N PRO A 12 24.90 -17.31 -87.39
CA PRO A 12 23.89 -16.74 -86.54
C PRO A 12 24.46 -15.55 -85.77
N GLU A 13 23.74 -14.45 -85.79
CA GLU A 13 24.00 -13.25 -84.96
C GLU A 13 23.94 -13.57 -83.50
N SER A 14 24.99 -13.27 -82.73
CA SER A 14 25.05 -13.36 -81.32
C SER A 14 23.98 -12.47 -80.66
N PRO A 15 23.23 -12.97 -79.68
CA PRO A 15 22.23 -12.14 -79.00
C PRO A 15 22.91 -10.95 -78.29
N PRO A 16 22.29 -9.76 -78.23
CA PRO A 16 22.83 -8.59 -77.55
C PRO A 16 23.00 -8.89 -76.08
N MET A 17 24.18 -8.61 -75.55
CA MET A 17 24.47 -8.72 -74.10
C MET A 17 23.56 -7.77 -73.31
N PRO A 18 23.00 -8.22 -72.19
CA PRO A 18 22.18 -7.34 -71.34
C PRO A 18 23.04 -6.21 -70.80
N VAL A 19 22.61 -5.00 -71.09
CA VAL A 19 23.21 -3.75 -70.52
C VAL A 19 23.00 -3.79 -69.00
N SER A 20 24.08 -4.03 -68.26
CA SER A 20 24.06 -3.96 -66.82
C SER A 20 23.72 -2.55 -66.38
N SER A 21 22.56 -2.35 -65.80
CA SER A 21 22.17 -1.10 -65.18
C SER A 21 23.23 -0.70 -64.15
N PRO A 22 23.62 0.57 -64.07
CA PRO A 22 24.59 1.03 -63.06
C PRO A 22 24.04 0.77 -61.67
N PRO A 23 24.87 0.29 -60.69
CA PRO A 23 24.45 0.05 -59.32
C PRO A 23 23.90 1.33 -58.72
N LYS A 24 22.69 1.27 -58.16
CA LYS A 24 22.08 2.39 -57.41
C LYS A 24 23.06 2.84 -56.34
N PRO A 25 23.36 4.14 -56.22
CA PRO A 25 24.25 4.63 -55.19
C PRO A 25 23.66 4.29 -53.81
N THR A 26 24.31 3.42 -53.05
CA THR A 26 23.97 3.18 -51.67
C THR A 26 24.30 4.46 -50.87
N PRO A 27 23.38 5.03 -50.10
CA PRO A 27 23.65 6.21 -49.34
C PRO A 27 24.74 5.88 -48.28
N ARG A 28 25.97 6.39 -48.55
CA ARG A 28 27.06 6.37 -47.56
C ARG A 28 26.75 7.37 -46.46
N PHE A 29 25.96 6.97 -45.48
CA PHE A 29 25.80 7.74 -44.24
C PHE A 29 27.18 7.84 -43.58
N SER A 30 27.73 9.07 -43.53
CA SER A 30 28.99 9.30 -42.82
C SER A 30 28.83 8.95 -41.34
N ARG A 31 29.83 8.33 -40.72
CA ARG A 31 29.83 8.01 -39.28
C ARG A 31 29.47 9.22 -38.42
N ARG A 32 29.80 10.44 -38.88
CA ARG A 32 29.44 11.69 -38.24
C ARG A 32 27.93 11.97 -38.31
N ALA A 33 27.26 11.75 -39.43
CA ALA A 33 25.82 11.94 -39.56
C ALA A 33 25.05 10.96 -38.64
N TRP A 34 25.53 9.74 -38.50
CA TRP A 34 24.93 8.75 -37.58
C TRP A 34 25.12 9.13 -36.10
N ALA A 35 26.30 9.69 -35.74
CA ALA A 35 26.54 10.19 -34.41
C ALA A 35 25.64 11.38 -34.05
N TRP A 36 25.43 12.32 -34.97
CA TRP A 36 24.53 13.46 -34.74
C TRP A 36 23.06 13.06 -34.69
N SER A 37 22.62 12.08 -35.48
CA SER A 37 21.26 11.54 -35.39
C SER A 37 21.02 10.77 -34.07
N ALA A 38 22.01 10.04 -33.56
CA ALA A 38 21.94 9.37 -32.26
C ALA A 38 21.86 10.41 -31.13
N VAL A 39 22.67 11.46 -31.15
CA VAL A 39 22.60 12.55 -30.17
C VAL A 39 21.24 13.25 -30.22
N GLY A 40 20.74 13.56 -31.41
CA GLY A 40 19.41 14.14 -31.61
C GLY A 40 18.30 13.25 -31.02
N ALA A 41 18.36 11.96 -31.28
CA ALA A 41 17.40 11.01 -30.73
C ALA A 41 17.43 10.95 -29.20
N VAL A 42 18.62 10.95 -28.59
CA VAL A 42 18.78 10.96 -27.11
C VAL A 42 18.24 12.25 -26.50
N VAL A 43 18.52 13.40 -27.11
CA VAL A 43 17.99 14.71 -26.68
C VAL A 43 16.47 14.74 -26.79
N THR A 44 15.93 14.28 -27.90
CA THR A 44 14.46 14.25 -28.13
C THR A 44 13.79 13.29 -27.10
N LEU A 45 14.38 12.12 -26.85
CA LEU A 45 13.89 11.18 -25.85
C LEU A 45 13.96 11.78 -24.44
N GLY A 46 15.04 12.50 -24.11
CA GLY A 46 15.19 13.22 -22.86
C GLY A 46 14.12 14.30 -22.65
N VAL A 47 13.85 15.10 -23.69
CA VAL A 47 12.79 16.12 -23.65
C VAL A 47 11.41 15.48 -23.51
N LEU A 48 11.12 14.41 -24.24
CA LEU A 48 9.88 13.65 -24.10
C LEU A 48 9.74 13.07 -22.68
N ALA A 49 10.79 12.48 -22.14
CA ALA A 49 10.78 11.95 -20.77
C ALA A 49 10.59 13.05 -19.70
N ALA A 50 11.07 14.28 -19.96
CA ALA A 50 10.84 15.43 -19.09
C ALA A 50 9.40 15.96 -19.17
N MET A 51 8.70 15.77 -20.31
CA MET A 51 7.30 16.17 -20.49
C MET A 51 6.30 15.13 -19.93
N VAL A 52 6.67 13.86 -19.90
CA VAL A 52 5.79 12.80 -19.37
C VAL A 52 5.75 12.88 -17.85
N ARG A 53 4.55 13.07 -17.32
CA ARG A 53 4.28 13.03 -15.89
C ARG A 53 3.81 11.62 -15.50
N VAL A 54 4.39 11.10 -14.44
CA VAL A 54 4.06 9.78 -13.88
C VAL A 54 3.48 9.98 -12.49
N ASP A 55 2.40 9.30 -12.20
CA ASP A 55 1.81 9.31 -10.86
C ASP A 55 2.79 8.70 -9.87
N ARG A 56 3.07 9.45 -8.81
CA ARG A 56 3.88 9.01 -7.69
C ARG A 56 2.96 8.51 -6.59
N SER A 57 3.15 7.27 -6.18
CA SER A 57 2.39 6.66 -5.11
C SER A 57 3.30 6.09 -4.03
N ALA A 58 2.97 6.35 -2.77
CA ALA A 58 3.53 5.62 -1.64
C ALA A 58 2.82 4.28 -1.52
N ARG A 59 3.58 3.23 -1.19
CA ARG A 59 3.04 1.90 -0.93
C ARG A 59 3.28 1.50 0.50
N GLY A 60 2.23 0.98 1.15
CA GLY A 60 2.25 0.56 2.54
C GLY A 60 1.63 -0.81 2.75
N GLN A 61 1.78 -1.32 3.96
CA GLN A 61 1.17 -2.56 4.42
C GLN A 61 0.00 -2.24 5.32
N VAL A 62 -1.16 -2.80 4.99
CA VAL A 62 -2.39 -2.70 5.78
C VAL A 62 -2.40 -3.79 6.84
N LEU A 63 -2.85 -3.43 8.03
CA LEU A 63 -3.34 -4.33 9.05
C LEU A 63 -4.72 -3.87 9.47
N LEU A 64 -5.70 -4.71 9.24
CA LEU A 64 -7.07 -4.44 9.62
C LEU A 64 -7.29 -4.85 11.07
N GLN A 65 -7.92 -3.97 11.83
CA GLN A 65 -8.29 -4.23 13.21
C GLN A 65 -9.81 -4.07 13.36
N GLN A 66 -10.46 -5.11 13.80
CA GLN A 66 -11.89 -5.11 14.00
C GLN A 66 -12.26 -4.44 15.33
N GLY A 67 -13.08 -3.38 15.24
CA GLY A 67 -13.55 -2.68 16.44
C GLY A 67 -12.48 -1.82 17.11
N GLU A 68 -12.91 -1.09 18.11
CA GLU A 68 -12.08 -0.27 18.98
C GLU A 68 -11.98 -0.98 20.34
N TRP A 69 -10.75 -1.13 20.84
CA TRP A 69 -10.52 -1.65 22.17
C TRP A 69 -10.64 -0.54 23.19
N VAL A 70 -11.47 -0.77 24.18
CA VAL A 70 -11.67 0.16 25.30
C VAL A 70 -11.25 -0.54 26.59
N ASP A 71 -10.21 -0.03 27.19
CA ASP A 71 -9.71 -0.51 28.46
C ASP A 71 -10.62 -0.06 29.59
N VAL A 72 -10.97 -0.99 30.49
CA VAL A 72 -11.73 -0.73 31.70
C VAL A 72 -10.79 -0.84 32.89
N PRO A 73 -10.28 0.29 33.39
CA PRO A 73 -9.37 0.29 34.54
C PRO A 73 -10.13 0.16 35.87
N ALA A 74 -9.43 -0.26 36.91
CA ALA A 74 -9.92 -0.19 38.28
C ALA A 74 -10.03 1.29 38.71
N PRO A 75 -11.18 1.74 39.22
CA PRO A 75 -11.36 3.12 39.69
C PRO A 75 -10.53 3.44 40.94
N THR A 76 -10.27 2.46 41.74
CA THR A 76 -9.50 2.57 43.00
C THR A 76 -8.73 1.26 43.29
N ALA A 77 -7.70 1.36 44.11
CA ALA A 77 -7.00 0.16 44.59
C ALA A 77 -7.91 -0.70 45.47
N GLY A 78 -7.81 -2.01 45.33
CA GLY A 78 -8.64 -2.94 46.13
C GLY A 78 -8.41 -4.40 45.77
N ARG A 79 -9.21 -5.27 46.38
CA ARG A 79 -9.22 -6.70 46.11
C ARG A 79 -10.44 -7.07 45.28
N VAL A 80 -10.26 -7.85 44.22
CA VAL A 80 -11.35 -8.30 43.34
C VAL A 80 -12.24 -9.31 44.11
N MET A 81 -13.48 -8.92 44.41
CA MET A 81 -14.47 -9.78 45.05
C MET A 81 -15.13 -10.75 44.06
N SER A 82 -15.52 -10.19 42.91
CA SER A 82 -16.13 -10.98 41.83
C SER A 82 -15.78 -10.36 40.45
N VAL A 83 -15.76 -11.23 39.44
CA VAL A 83 -15.77 -10.86 38.05
C VAL A 83 -17.09 -11.35 37.46
N ASP A 84 -17.94 -10.42 37.04
CA ASP A 84 -19.34 -10.73 36.70
C ASP A 84 -19.54 -10.93 35.20
N VAL A 85 -18.45 -10.92 34.41
CA VAL A 85 -18.46 -11.08 32.95
C VAL A 85 -17.48 -12.14 32.49
N GLY A 86 -17.81 -12.82 31.39
CA GLY A 86 -16.96 -13.80 30.72
C GLY A 86 -16.44 -13.29 29.36
N LEU A 87 -15.44 -14.00 28.82
CA LEU A 87 -14.94 -13.75 27.47
C LEU A 87 -16.06 -13.88 26.42
N SER A 88 -16.03 -12.99 25.43
CA SER A 88 -17.02 -12.93 24.33
C SER A 88 -18.45 -12.66 24.78
N GLN A 89 -18.65 -12.25 26.03
CA GLN A 89 -19.96 -11.85 26.52
C GLN A 89 -20.29 -10.42 26.13
N PRO A 90 -21.50 -10.12 25.58
CA PRO A 90 -21.95 -8.76 25.36
C PRO A 90 -22.25 -8.06 26.67
N VAL A 91 -21.82 -6.82 26.83
CA VAL A 91 -22.09 -5.96 27.99
C VAL A 91 -22.71 -4.65 27.52
N LYS A 92 -23.58 -4.08 28.34
CA LYS A 92 -24.20 -2.77 28.10
C LYS A 92 -23.43 -1.68 28.83
N ALA A 93 -23.56 -0.44 28.37
CA ALA A 93 -23.04 0.70 29.10
C ALA A 93 -23.61 0.73 30.53
N GLY A 94 -22.73 0.95 31.53
CA GLY A 94 -23.08 0.94 32.95
C GLY A 94 -23.22 -0.49 33.60
N GLN A 95 -23.06 -1.53 32.81
CA GLN A 95 -23.09 -2.91 33.36
C GLN A 95 -21.85 -3.17 34.20
N VAL A 96 -22.03 -3.79 35.40
CA VAL A 96 -20.92 -4.15 36.28
C VAL A 96 -20.10 -5.26 35.64
N VAL A 97 -18.81 -5.05 35.55
CA VAL A 97 -17.80 -5.95 35.00
C VAL A 97 -17.12 -6.72 36.13
N ALA A 98 -16.79 -6.01 37.21
CA ALA A 98 -16.18 -6.59 38.43
C ALA A 98 -16.56 -5.77 39.66
N ARG A 99 -16.46 -6.39 40.84
CA ARG A 99 -16.60 -5.73 42.14
C ARG A 99 -15.30 -5.81 42.89
N LEU A 100 -14.92 -4.70 43.50
CA LEU A 100 -13.71 -4.56 44.29
C LEU A 100 -14.08 -4.28 45.74
N GLU A 101 -13.35 -4.87 46.66
CA GLU A 101 -13.32 -4.49 48.08
C GLU A 101 -12.18 -3.51 48.29
N THR A 102 -12.52 -2.31 48.71
CA THR A 102 -11.56 -1.23 48.93
C THR A 102 -11.51 -0.84 50.41
N ALA A 103 -10.54 -0.02 50.80
CA ALA A 103 -10.44 0.44 52.19
C ALA A 103 -11.67 1.25 52.66
N THR A 104 -12.43 1.83 51.72
CA THR A 104 -13.61 2.67 51.99
C THR A 104 -14.93 1.95 51.71
N GLY A 105 -14.92 0.65 51.35
CA GLY A 105 -16.11 -0.15 51.05
C GLY A 105 -16.03 -0.83 49.69
N ALA A 106 -17.17 -1.27 49.19
CA ALA A 106 -17.23 -1.88 47.86
C ALA A 106 -17.23 -0.85 46.75
N ALA A 107 -16.44 -1.09 45.69
CA ALA A 107 -16.43 -0.29 44.45
C ALA A 107 -16.82 -1.19 43.29
N GLU A 108 -17.58 -0.64 42.34
CA GLU A 108 -17.97 -1.32 41.12
C GLU A 108 -17.15 -0.83 39.93
N VAL A 109 -16.68 -1.77 39.11
CA VAL A 109 -16.05 -1.51 37.85
C VAL A 109 -17.13 -1.72 36.79
N VAL A 110 -17.47 -0.66 36.04
CA VAL A 110 -18.57 -0.69 35.06
C VAL A 110 -18.07 -0.53 33.66
N ALA A 111 -18.78 -1.12 32.70
CA ALA A 111 -18.51 -0.95 31.28
C ALA A 111 -18.87 0.50 30.85
N PRO A 112 -17.97 1.26 30.21
CA PRO A 112 -18.24 2.64 29.78
C PRO A 112 -19.19 2.72 28.59
N LEU A 113 -19.32 1.66 27.82
CA LEU A 113 -20.15 1.61 26.62
C LEU A 113 -20.65 0.19 26.33
N GLU A 114 -21.58 0.05 25.38
CA GLU A 114 -21.99 -1.25 24.89
C GLU A 114 -20.90 -1.88 24.03
N ALA A 115 -20.45 -3.07 24.43
CA ALA A 115 -19.31 -3.74 23.81
C ALA A 115 -19.35 -5.26 24.04
N MET A 116 -18.37 -5.94 23.49
CA MET A 116 -18.10 -7.35 23.78
C MET A 116 -16.85 -7.49 24.65
N VAL A 117 -16.87 -8.32 25.67
CA VAL A 117 -15.70 -8.60 26.50
C VAL A 117 -14.67 -9.37 25.68
N GLY A 118 -13.55 -8.72 25.36
CA GLY A 118 -12.47 -9.33 24.59
C GLY A 118 -11.38 -9.93 25.47
N ARG A 119 -11.16 -9.36 26.67
CA ARG A 119 -10.20 -9.89 27.65
C ARG A 119 -10.62 -9.52 29.07
N VAL A 120 -10.45 -10.45 29.97
CA VAL A 120 -10.51 -10.22 31.42
C VAL A 120 -9.09 -10.35 31.94
N ALA A 121 -8.56 -9.27 32.54
CA ALA A 121 -7.17 -9.20 32.99
C ALA A 121 -6.97 -9.58 34.47
N VAL A 122 -8.05 -9.71 35.21
CA VAL A 122 -8.02 -10.00 36.66
C VAL A 122 -8.83 -11.24 36.98
N THR A 123 -8.52 -11.83 38.14
CA THR A 123 -9.25 -13.00 38.72
C THR A 123 -9.76 -12.65 40.09
N LYS A 124 -10.81 -13.37 40.54
CA LYS A 124 -11.32 -13.24 41.90
C LYS A 124 -10.20 -13.44 42.94
N GLY A 125 -10.12 -12.52 43.89
CA GLY A 125 -9.11 -12.52 44.95
C GLY A 125 -7.83 -11.78 44.62
N ALA A 126 -7.61 -11.34 43.35
CA ALA A 126 -6.45 -10.57 42.98
C ALA A 126 -6.47 -9.16 43.61
N GLN A 127 -5.31 -8.64 43.95
CA GLN A 127 -5.10 -7.23 44.30
C GLN A 127 -4.93 -6.42 43.04
N VAL A 128 -5.57 -5.26 42.97
CA VAL A 128 -5.45 -4.31 41.86
C VAL A 128 -5.15 -2.92 42.36
N GLU A 129 -4.38 -2.18 41.60
CA GLU A 129 -4.09 -0.76 41.83
C GLU A 129 -5.08 0.12 41.07
N ALA A 130 -5.24 1.38 41.49
CA ALA A 130 -6.01 2.36 40.74
C ALA A 130 -5.41 2.55 39.35
N GLY A 131 -6.26 2.54 38.31
CA GLY A 131 -5.83 2.59 36.92
C GLY A 131 -5.37 1.26 36.33
N GLN A 132 -5.22 0.19 37.11
CA GLN A 132 -4.85 -1.11 36.57
C GLN A 132 -5.98 -1.70 35.71
N LEU A 133 -5.62 -2.30 34.59
CA LEU A 133 -6.57 -2.92 33.65
C LEU A 133 -7.32 -4.08 34.33
N VAL A 134 -8.66 -3.99 34.34
CA VAL A 134 -9.57 -5.03 34.81
C VAL A 134 -10.10 -5.86 33.65
N ALA A 135 -10.58 -5.21 32.61
CA ALA A 135 -11.06 -5.85 31.39
C ALA A 135 -10.77 -4.97 30.16
N ALA A 136 -10.65 -5.59 29.00
CA ALA A 136 -10.63 -4.90 27.74
C ALA A 136 -11.88 -5.27 26.94
N LEU A 137 -12.63 -4.27 26.54
CA LEU A 137 -13.89 -4.38 25.81
C LEU A 137 -13.65 -4.07 24.33
N MET A 138 -14.30 -4.80 23.44
CA MET A 138 -14.26 -4.54 22.00
C MET A 138 -15.58 -3.86 21.58
N ASN A 139 -15.49 -2.61 21.18
CA ASN A 139 -16.60 -1.88 20.61
C ASN A 139 -16.80 -2.30 19.15
N ARG A 140 -17.77 -3.16 18.89
CA ARG A 140 -18.10 -3.64 17.54
C ARG A 140 -19.04 -2.70 16.79
N ASN A 141 -19.50 -1.62 17.40
CA ASN A 141 -20.40 -0.64 16.78
C ASN A 141 -19.67 0.38 15.92
N VAL A 142 -18.35 0.48 16.04
CA VAL A 142 -17.50 1.28 15.16
C VAL A 142 -17.11 0.52 13.89
N LEU A 143 -16.76 1.24 12.85
CA LEU A 143 -16.20 0.66 11.63
C LEU A 143 -14.83 0.05 11.95
N PRO A 144 -14.45 -1.07 11.29
CA PRO A 144 -13.10 -1.58 11.39
C PRO A 144 -12.05 -0.54 11.04
N SER A 145 -10.99 -0.45 11.82
CA SER A 145 -9.90 0.47 11.58
C SER A 145 -8.82 -0.17 10.70
N LEU A 146 -8.28 0.65 9.81
CA LEU A 146 -7.14 0.34 8.96
C LEU A 146 -5.89 0.98 9.56
N ASN A 147 -4.97 0.16 10.02
CA ASN A 147 -3.64 0.59 10.42
C ASN A 147 -2.68 0.33 9.26
N VAL A 148 -2.11 1.36 8.68
CA VAL A 148 -1.26 1.25 7.50
C VAL A 148 0.13 1.74 7.82
N LEU A 149 1.14 0.87 7.59
CA LEU A 149 2.54 1.22 7.76
C LEU A 149 3.14 1.59 6.40
N PHE A 150 3.68 2.80 6.32
CA PHE A 150 4.48 3.29 5.18
C PHE A 150 5.94 3.44 5.59
N PRO A 151 6.90 3.41 4.65
CA PRO A 151 8.28 3.80 4.90
C PRO A 151 8.38 5.24 5.42
N GLU A 152 9.33 5.50 6.33
CA GLU A 152 9.54 6.81 6.98
C GLU A 152 9.79 7.96 5.98
N GLU A 153 10.35 7.64 4.81
CA GLU A 153 10.63 8.61 3.74
C GLU A 153 9.40 9.37 3.23
N TYR A 154 8.20 8.82 3.45
CA TYR A 154 6.94 9.44 3.02
C TYR A 154 6.29 10.30 4.11
N ARG A 155 6.86 10.39 5.32
CA ARG A 155 6.25 11.10 6.46
C ARG A 155 5.86 12.54 6.14
N SER A 156 6.74 13.27 5.46
CA SER A 156 6.49 14.68 5.11
C SER A 156 5.46 14.88 4.00
N GLU A 157 5.12 13.82 3.29
CA GLU A 157 4.22 13.87 2.14
C GLU A 157 2.82 13.32 2.46
N LEU A 158 2.71 12.56 3.55
CA LEU A 158 1.44 11.98 4.00
C LEU A 158 0.74 12.92 4.97
N ALA A 159 -0.53 13.21 4.70
CA ALA A 159 -1.34 14.11 5.52
C ALA A 159 -2.78 13.59 5.68
N PRO A 160 -3.45 13.93 6.79
CA PRO A 160 -4.88 13.69 6.93
C PRO A 160 -5.67 14.31 5.77
N GLY A 161 -6.74 13.64 5.34
CA GLY A 161 -7.57 14.04 4.21
C GLY A 161 -7.14 13.50 2.85
N MET A 162 -5.95 12.90 2.72
CA MET A 162 -5.52 12.26 1.47
C MET A 162 -6.27 10.95 1.22
N THR A 163 -6.53 10.66 -0.05
CA THR A 163 -7.17 9.40 -0.45
C THR A 163 -6.19 8.23 -0.31
N LEU A 164 -6.61 7.22 0.41
CA LEU A 164 -5.92 5.96 0.64
C LEU A 164 -6.65 4.85 -0.11
N GLU A 165 -6.00 4.25 -1.09
CA GLU A 165 -6.48 3.03 -1.73
C GLU A 165 -5.94 1.82 -0.96
N PHE A 166 -6.78 0.85 -0.62
CA PHE A 166 -6.33 -0.38 0.03
C PHE A 166 -6.96 -1.62 -0.62
N GLN A 167 -6.23 -2.72 -0.58
CA GLN A 167 -6.67 -4.00 -1.11
C GLN A 167 -6.25 -5.12 -0.16
N LEU A 168 -7.21 -5.88 0.32
CA LEU A 168 -6.97 -7.14 1.04
C LEU A 168 -6.85 -8.29 0.03
N PRO A 169 -6.18 -9.41 0.41
CA PRO A 169 -5.92 -10.51 -0.52
C PRO A 169 -7.16 -11.08 -1.20
N ASP A 170 -8.28 -11.02 -0.50
CA ASP A 170 -9.55 -11.59 -0.92
C ASP A 170 -10.48 -10.61 -1.64
N MET A 171 -10.07 -9.35 -1.83
CA MET A 171 -10.87 -8.33 -2.51
C MET A 171 -10.61 -8.32 -4.01
N PRO A 172 -11.67 -8.30 -4.85
CA PRO A 172 -11.54 -8.24 -6.30
C PRO A 172 -11.01 -6.91 -6.81
N GLN A 173 -11.30 -5.82 -6.07
CA GLN A 173 -10.93 -4.45 -6.42
C GLN A 173 -10.45 -3.71 -5.17
N PRO A 174 -9.51 -2.76 -5.32
CA PRO A 174 -9.12 -1.88 -4.23
C PRO A 174 -10.32 -1.02 -3.79
N LEU A 175 -10.39 -0.70 -2.52
CA LEU A 175 -11.34 0.24 -1.95
C LEU A 175 -10.62 1.52 -1.56
N GLU A 176 -11.35 2.63 -1.67
CA GLU A 176 -10.85 3.94 -1.29
C GLU A 176 -11.39 4.32 0.09
N THR A 177 -10.54 4.94 0.87
CA THR A 177 -10.87 5.60 2.13
C THR A 177 -10.03 6.86 2.28
N VAL A 178 -10.14 7.56 3.39
CA VAL A 178 -9.43 8.80 3.66
C VAL A 178 -8.51 8.59 4.86
N ILE A 179 -7.30 9.16 4.79
CA ILE A 179 -6.38 9.22 5.93
C ILE A 179 -7.01 10.11 6.99
N GLU A 180 -7.25 9.57 8.17
CA GLU A 180 -7.81 10.32 9.30
C GLU A 180 -6.71 10.88 10.19
N GLN A 181 -5.68 10.06 10.45
CA GLN A 181 -4.59 10.42 11.33
C GLN A 181 -3.26 9.86 10.85
N VAL A 182 -2.21 10.65 11.01
CA VAL A 182 -0.81 10.26 10.80
C VAL A 182 -0.14 10.28 12.17
N GLU A 183 0.29 9.11 12.64
CA GLU A 183 0.87 8.95 13.97
C GLU A 183 2.31 9.42 14.04
N GLY A 184 2.73 9.80 15.25
CA GLY A 184 4.09 10.20 15.53
C GLY A 184 5.12 9.08 15.29
N PRO A 185 6.43 9.42 15.30
CA PRO A 185 7.49 8.42 15.06
C PRO A 185 7.53 7.32 16.13
N GLU A 186 7.29 7.68 17.39
CA GLU A 186 7.34 6.74 18.52
C GLU A 186 6.21 5.72 18.46
N GLU A 187 4.98 6.18 18.26
CA GLU A 187 3.78 5.34 18.13
C GLU A 187 3.89 4.42 16.91
N SER A 188 4.38 4.96 15.79
CA SER A 188 4.61 4.21 14.57
C SER A 188 5.61 3.07 14.78
N LEU A 189 6.72 3.36 15.46
CA LEU A 189 7.76 2.37 15.75
C LEU A 189 7.25 1.32 16.74
N GLN A 190 6.53 1.74 17.79
CA GLN A 190 5.93 0.85 18.78
C GLN A 190 4.93 -0.11 18.11
N PHE A 191 4.04 0.42 17.28
CA PHE A 191 3.10 -0.40 16.51
C PHE A 191 3.82 -1.41 15.61
N ALA A 192 4.83 -0.97 14.85
CA ALA A 192 5.61 -1.84 13.97
C ALA A 192 6.31 -2.98 14.77
N LYS A 193 6.84 -2.70 15.96
CA LYS A 193 7.45 -3.69 16.84
C LYS A 193 6.43 -4.70 17.38
N VAL A 194 5.29 -4.23 17.88
CA VAL A 194 4.21 -5.08 18.40
C VAL A 194 3.70 -6.02 17.32
N GLN A 195 3.57 -5.53 16.10
CA GLN A 195 3.12 -6.32 14.94
C GLN A 195 4.24 -7.18 14.31
N ARG A 196 5.46 -7.19 14.90
CA ARG A 196 6.65 -7.89 14.37
C ARG A 196 6.98 -7.53 12.92
N ARG A 197 6.76 -6.27 12.55
CA ARG A 197 7.00 -5.74 11.19
C ARG A 197 8.13 -4.72 11.14
N ALA A 198 8.79 -4.44 12.26
CA ALA A 198 9.86 -3.47 12.34
C ALA A 198 11.04 -3.78 11.39
N GLU A 199 11.30 -5.06 11.13
CA GLU A 199 12.37 -5.49 10.20
C GLU A 199 12.09 -5.09 8.74
N ALA A 200 10.81 -4.96 8.36
CA ALA A 200 10.43 -4.50 7.01
C ALA A 200 10.67 -3.00 6.82
N TYR A 201 10.91 -2.25 7.90
CA TYR A 201 11.09 -0.80 7.90
C TYR A 201 12.37 -0.38 8.65
N PRO A 202 13.56 -0.72 8.12
CA PRO A 202 14.84 -0.50 8.83
C PRO A 202 15.15 0.99 9.06
N LYS A 203 14.59 1.88 8.25
CA LYS A 203 14.75 3.34 8.36
C LYS A 203 13.62 4.02 9.14
N GLY A 204 12.71 3.24 9.74
CA GLY A 204 11.51 3.72 10.40
C GLY A 204 10.25 3.56 9.56
N ALA A 205 9.11 3.74 10.22
CA ALA A 205 7.80 3.62 9.62
C ALA A 205 6.90 4.80 10.01
N VAL A 206 5.93 5.09 9.16
CA VAL A 206 4.82 6.00 9.42
C VAL A 206 3.56 5.18 9.56
N LEU A 207 2.91 5.25 10.72
CA LEU A 207 1.61 4.66 10.96
C LEU A 207 0.51 5.64 10.57
N ILE A 208 -0.38 5.19 9.71
CA ILE A 208 -1.59 5.90 9.33
C ILE A 208 -2.79 5.14 9.86
N ARG A 209 -3.75 5.89 10.40
CA ARG A 209 -5.05 5.37 10.78
C ARG A 209 -6.14 5.89 9.85
N ALA A 210 -7.01 4.98 9.44
CA ALA A 210 -8.19 5.22 8.67
C ALA A 210 -9.27 4.21 9.06
N HIS A 211 -10.52 4.41 8.64
CA HIS A 211 -11.56 3.40 8.78
C HIS A 211 -11.96 2.86 7.41
N VAL A 212 -12.44 1.63 7.38
CA VAL A 212 -13.04 1.07 6.17
C VAL A 212 -14.34 1.81 5.84
N PRO A 213 -14.68 2.00 4.55
CA PRO A 213 -15.88 2.76 4.16
C PRO A 213 -17.19 2.05 4.53
N ALA A 214 -17.15 0.74 4.79
CA ALA A 214 -18.32 -0.07 5.13
C ALA A 214 -17.91 -1.25 6.01
N ARG A 215 -18.85 -1.82 6.78
CA ARG A 215 -18.61 -3.00 7.63
C ARG A 215 -18.43 -4.30 6.87
N THR A 216 -18.85 -4.35 5.63
CA THR A 216 -18.80 -5.53 4.77
C THR A 216 -18.31 -5.16 3.40
N TYR A 217 -17.66 -6.07 2.74
CA TYR A 217 -17.29 -5.97 1.33
C TYR A 217 -17.93 -7.11 0.52
N GLU A 218 -18.06 -6.94 -0.78
CA GLU A 218 -18.66 -7.93 -1.65
C GLU A 218 -17.58 -8.77 -2.35
N ARG A 219 -17.75 -10.10 -2.30
CA ARG A 219 -16.87 -11.04 -2.98
C ARG A 219 -17.71 -12.14 -3.63
N GLY A 220 -17.64 -12.21 -4.97
CA GLY A 220 -18.38 -13.23 -5.73
C GLY A 220 -19.87 -13.21 -5.48
N GLY A 221 -20.50 -12.02 -5.36
CA GLY A 221 -21.91 -11.85 -5.08
C GLY A 221 -22.34 -12.15 -3.63
N LYS A 222 -21.37 -12.37 -2.71
CA LYS A 222 -21.63 -12.61 -1.29
C LYS A 222 -21.03 -11.51 -0.43
N LYS A 223 -21.80 -10.99 0.52
CA LYS A 223 -21.31 -10.05 1.54
C LYS A 223 -20.40 -10.80 2.51
N ARG A 224 -19.20 -10.27 2.71
CA ARG A 224 -18.20 -10.75 3.66
C ARG A 224 -17.93 -9.70 4.72
N VAL A 225 -17.70 -10.15 5.94
CA VAL A 225 -17.26 -9.29 7.06
C VAL A 225 -15.73 -9.33 7.08
N TYR A 226 -15.12 -8.19 7.32
CA TYR A 226 -13.66 -8.10 7.54
C TYR A 226 -13.25 -8.94 8.74
N GLN A 227 -12.07 -9.54 8.69
CA GLN A 227 -11.52 -10.32 9.78
C GLN A 227 -10.43 -9.54 10.53
N ASP A 228 -10.38 -9.68 11.84
CA ASP A 228 -9.34 -9.07 12.66
C ASP A 228 -7.96 -9.64 12.30
N GLY A 229 -6.95 -8.78 12.19
CA GLY A 229 -5.60 -9.18 11.81
C GLY A 229 -5.40 -9.42 10.30
N GLU A 230 -6.41 -9.22 9.47
CA GLU A 230 -6.28 -9.32 8.02
C GLU A 230 -5.27 -8.31 7.50
N SER A 231 -4.33 -8.77 6.67
CA SER A 231 -3.27 -7.92 6.14
C SER A 231 -3.39 -7.77 4.63
N GLY A 232 -3.07 -6.58 4.13
CA GLY A 232 -3.17 -6.24 2.72
C GLY A 232 -2.14 -5.21 2.29
N ARG A 233 -2.41 -4.60 1.15
CA ARG A 233 -1.60 -3.52 0.59
C ARG A 233 -2.40 -2.24 0.54
N ALA A 234 -1.69 -1.12 0.72
CA ALA A 234 -2.27 0.20 0.51
C ALA A 234 -1.39 1.05 -0.37
N SER A 235 -2.00 2.04 -1.01
CA SER A 235 -1.31 3.06 -1.77
C SER A 235 -1.96 4.42 -1.57
N VAL A 236 -1.13 5.45 -1.53
CA VAL A 236 -1.55 6.86 -1.48
C VAL A 236 -0.94 7.57 -2.66
N ARG A 237 -1.72 8.33 -3.40
CA ARG A 237 -1.21 9.18 -4.49
C ARG A 237 -0.60 10.44 -3.90
N LEU A 238 0.72 10.59 -4.09
CA LEU A 238 1.48 11.75 -3.60
C LEU A 238 1.51 12.90 -4.61
N GLY A 239 0.99 12.68 -5.82
CA GLY A 239 1.00 13.64 -6.91
C GLY A 239 1.67 13.10 -8.17
N THR A 240 1.98 13.99 -9.10
CA THR A 240 2.65 13.64 -10.36
C THR A 240 4.09 14.13 -10.35
N GLN A 241 5.01 13.31 -10.82
CA GLN A 241 6.40 13.70 -11.03
C GLN A 241 6.81 13.49 -12.50
N ARG A 242 7.81 14.22 -12.99
CA ARG A 242 8.34 14.01 -14.33
C ARG A 242 9.08 12.67 -14.40
N LEU A 243 8.90 11.92 -15.47
CA LEU A 243 9.49 10.60 -15.66
C LEU A 243 11.02 10.64 -15.48
N LEU A 244 11.65 11.72 -15.96
CA LEU A 244 13.10 11.93 -15.85
C LEU A 244 13.58 11.97 -14.39
N VAL A 245 12.83 12.61 -13.49
CA VAL A 245 13.12 12.66 -12.04
C VAL A 245 12.94 11.30 -11.39
N SER A 246 12.01 10.48 -11.90
CA SER A 246 11.82 9.10 -11.42
C SER A 246 13.03 8.21 -11.71
N TRP A 247 13.71 8.42 -12.84
CA TRP A 247 14.90 7.66 -13.23
C TRP A 247 16.19 8.18 -12.58
N PHE A 248 16.26 9.48 -12.37
CA PHE A 248 17.42 10.15 -11.79
C PHE A 248 17.01 11.02 -10.60
N PRO A 249 16.90 10.43 -9.39
CA PRO A 249 16.41 11.15 -8.19
C PRO A 249 17.22 12.41 -7.85
N GLY A 250 18.51 12.46 -8.20
CA GLY A 250 19.37 13.62 -8.00
C GLY A 250 19.02 14.85 -8.83
N LEU A 251 18.09 14.73 -9.82
CA LEU A 251 17.61 15.87 -10.60
C LEU A 251 16.39 16.54 -9.98
N ARG A 252 15.95 16.10 -8.82
CA ARG A 252 14.76 16.61 -8.12
C ARG A 252 14.89 18.11 -7.79
N ASP A 253 16.09 18.53 -7.41
CA ASP A 253 16.38 19.92 -7.05
C ASP A 253 16.58 20.85 -8.28
N ALA A 254 16.81 20.28 -9.45
CA ALA A 254 17.07 21.01 -10.68
C ALA A 254 15.83 21.13 -11.61
N LEU A 255 14.81 20.29 -11.40
CA LEU A 255 13.61 20.23 -12.23
C LEU A 255 12.35 20.22 -11.34
N PRO A 256 11.88 21.37 -10.83
CA PRO A 256 10.68 21.49 -10.01
C PRO A 256 9.39 21.05 -10.71
#